data_f143755a82a528c03225e1b009a243a1
#
_entry.id   f143755a82a528c03225e1b009a243a1
#
_cell.length_a   1.000
_cell.length_b   1.000
_cell.length_c   1.000
_cell.angle_alpha   90.00
_cell.angle_beta   90.00
_cell.angle_gamma   90.00
#
_symmetry.space_group_name_H-M   'P 1'
#
loop_
_entity.id
_entity.type
_entity.pdbx_description
1 polymer ?
#
loop_
_entity_poly.entity_id
_entity_poly.type
_entity_poly.pdbx_seq_one_letter_code
_entity_poly.pdbx_strand_id
1 'polypeptide(L)'
;MNQKSNRALLLVMMDVDAEHEADFNRWYEEEHVPERMAIPGFLSARRFRAIEGAPKYLALYELESPEVLESDTYRYWYGEGRTEWTRRILERAANYVRNVYVEILPGGGD
;
A
#
# COMPACT_ATOMS: atom_id res chain seq x y z
N MET A 1 21.68 20.66 -11.72
CA MET A 1 21.49 20.17 -10.89
C MET A 1 20.93 18.96 -10.97
N ASN A 2 21.20 18.20 -10.56
CA ASN A 2 20.71 17.12 -10.73
C ASN A 2 19.61 16.85 -9.99
N GLN A 3 18.69 16.27 -10.51
CA GLN A 3 17.55 15.96 -9.91
C GLN A 3 17.66 14.62 -9.38
N LYS A 4 17.65 14.48 -8.13
CA LYS A 4 17.52 13.19 -7.57
C LYS A 4 16.07 12.89 -7.45
N SER A 5 15.70 11.68 -7.71
CA SER A 5 14.34 11.26 -7.53
C SER A 5 14.03 11.20 -6.05
N ASN A 6 12.86 11.68 -5.66
CA ASN A 6 12.38 11.52 -4.31
C ASN A 6 11.31 10.46 -4.27
N ARG A 7 11.18 9.69 -5.37
CA ARG A 7 10.16 8.64 -5.41
C ARG A 7 10.32 7.67 -4.28
N ALA A 8 9.21 7.22 -3.79
CA ALA A 8 9.19 6.26 -2.70
C ALA A 8 8.20 5.17 -3.00
N LEU A 9 8.34 4.07 -2.29
CA LEU A 9 7.40 2.96 -2.39
C LEU A 9 6.88 2.66 -1.01
N LEU A 10 5.57 2.43 -0.94
CA LEU A 10 4.94 1.88 0.25
C LEU A 10 4.58 0.45 -0.10
N LEU A 11 5.13 -0.48 0.64
CA LEU A 11 4.94 -1.89 0.38
C LEU A 11 4.22 -2.51 1.57
N VAL A 12 3.12 -3.18 1.30
CA VAL A 12 2.31 -3.79 2.35
C VAL A 12 2.06 -5.24 1.98
N MET A 13 2.40 -6.15 2.88
CA MET A 13 2.19 -7.56 2.63
C MET A 13 1.39 -8.15 3.77
N MET A 14 0.59 -9.16 3.48
CA MET A 14 -0.14 -9.84 4.52
C MET A 14 -0.74 -11.14 4.01
N ASP A 15 -1.15 -11.96 4.94
CA ASP A 15 -1.88 -13.19 4.67
C ASP A 15 -3.29 -13.05 5.19
N VAL A 16 -4.20 -13.80 4.62
CA VAL A 16 -5.58 -13.85 5.08
C VAL A 16 -6.07 -15.28 4.87
N ASP A 17 -6.90 -15.77 5.77
CA ASP A 17 -7.44 -17.13 5.65
C ASP A 17 -8.26 -17.27 4.39
N ALA A 18 -8.27 -18.47 3.84
CA ALA A 18 -8.98 -18.75 2.59
C ALA A 18 -10.45 -18.32 2.65
N GLU A 19 -11.09 -18.53 3.78
CA GLU A 19 -12.51 -18.19 3.89
C GLU A 19 -12.76 -16.69 3.82
N HIS A 20 -11.73 -15.87 4.03
CA HIS A 20 -11.88 -14.42 4.00
C HIS A 20 -11.24 -13.78 2.78
N GLU A 21 -10.65 -14.58 1.89
CA GLU A 21 -9.93 -14.03 0.75
C GLU A 21 -10.82 -13.25 -0.21
N ALA A 22 -12.02 -13.72 -0.46
CA ALA A 22 -12.90 -13.02 -1.39
C ALA A 22 -13.26 -11.64 -0.87
N ASP A 23 -13.57 -11.55 0.42
CA ASP A 23 -13.89 -10.27 1.03
C ASP A 23 -12.67 -9.34 1.04
N PHE A 24 -11.50 -9.90 1.32
CA PHE A 24 -10.25 -9.18 1.33
C PHE A 24 -9.94 -8.56 -0.04
N ASN A 25 -10.09 -9.35 -1.10
CA ASN A 25 -9.82 -8.85 -2.44
C ASN A 25 -10.84 -7.81 -2.89
N ARG A 26 -12.11 -8.00 -2.52
CA ARG A 26 -13.13 -7.01 -2.84
C ARG A 26 -12.85 -5.69 -2.13
N TRP A 27 -12.41 -5.75 -0.87
CA TRP A 27 -12.09 -4.56 -0.10
C TRP A 27 -10.98 -3.76 -0.78
N TYR A 28 -9.92 -4.44 -1.25
CA TYR A 28 -8.85 -3.76 -1.94
C TYR A 28 -9.35 -3.09 -3.21
N GLU A 29 -10.17 -3.79 -3.99
CA GLU A 29 -10.63 -3.25 -5.25
C GLU A 29 -11.67 -2.16 -5.10
N GLU A 30 -12.58 -2.33 -4.19
CA GLU A 30 -13.74 -1.44 -4.11
C GLU A 30 -13.51 -0.26 -3.19
N GLU A 31 -12.69 -0.43 -2.18
CA GLU A 31 -12.52 0.63 -1.21
C GLU A 31 -11.08 1.09 -1.01
N HIS A 32 -10.19 0.16 -0.73
CA HIS A 32 -8.86 0.55 -0.25
C HIS A 32 -7.99 1.20 -1.30
N VAL A 33 -7.89 0.60 -2.49
CA VAL A 33 -7.09 1.17 -3.55
C VAL A 33 -7.67 2.50 -4.02
N PRO A 34 -8.99 2.60 -4.30
CA PRO A 34 -9.54 3.91 -4.67
C PRO A 34 -9.31 4.97 -3.61
N GLU A 35 -9.38 4.60 -2.33
CA GLU A 35 -9.17 5.52 -1.25
C GLU A 35 -7.73 6.02 -1.21
N ARG A 36 -6.78 5.11 -1.37
CA ARG A 36 -5.37 5.48 -1.39
C ARG A 36 -5.03 6.33 -2.61
N MET A 37 -5.58 5.97 -3.78
CA MET A 37 -5.28 6.71 -5.00
C MET A 37 -5.88 8.10 -5.00
N ALA A 38 -6.82 8.39 -4.12
CA ALA A 38 -7.36 9.73 -3.97
C ALA A 38 -6.45 10.62 -3.12
N ILE A 39 -5.43 10.06 -2.48
CA ILE A 39 -4.52 10.85 -1.66
C ILE A 39 -3.49 11.51 -2.56
N PRO A 40 -3.34 12.83 -2.48
CA PRO A 40 -2.34 13.51 -3.32
C PRO A 40 -0.96 12.92 -3.10
N GLY A 41 -0.27 12.62 -4.17
CA GLY A 41 1.07 12.05 -4.12
C GLY A 41 1.13 10.54 -4.29
N PHE A 42 -0.01 9.85 -4.20
CA PHE A 42 -0.04 8.43 -4.54
C PHE A 42 -0.15 8.34 -6.07
N LEU A 43 0.87 7.78 -6.70
CA LEU A 43 0.99 7.77 -8.14
C LEU A 43 0.46 6.51 -8.79
N SER A 44 0.60 5.38 -8.14
CA SER A 44 0.11 4.12 -8.67
C SER A 44 -0.10 3.13 -7.55
N ALA A 45 -0.93 2.14 -7.82
CA ALA A 45 -1.18 1.06 -6.88
C ALA A 45 -1.23 -0.24 -7.67
N ARG A 46 -0.48 -1.23 -7.23
CA ARG A 46 -0.43 -2.52 -7.90
C ARG A 46 -0.49 -3.61 -6.85
N ARG A 47 -1.15 -4.70 -7.18
CA ARG A 47 -1.26 -5.80 -6.25
C ARG A 47 -0.68 -7.06 -6.86
N PHE A 48 -0.08 -7.87 -6.01
CA PHE A 48 0.59 -9.08 -6.44
C PHE A 48 0.26 -10.23 -5.49
N ARG A 49 0.30 -11.43 -6.01
CA ARG A 49 0.13 -12.62 -5.19
C ARG A 49 1.38 -13.46 -5.36
N ALA A 50 1.92 -13.98 -4.26
CA ALA A 50 3.13 -14.78 -4.32
C ALA A 50 2.85 -16.11 -5.01
N ILE A 51 3.74 -16.48 -5.93
CA ILE A 51 3.74 -17.82 -6.46
C ILE A 51 4.81 -18.63 -5.77
N GLU A 52 5.65 -17.93 -5.00
CA GLU A 52 6.69 -18.58 -4.21
C GLU A 52 7.01 -17.62 -3.09
N GLY A 53 7.06 -18.08 -1.86
CA GLY A 53 7.38 -17.24 -0.72
C GLY A 53 6.13 -16.76 0.02
N ALA A 54 6.36 -15.91 1.01
CA ALA A 54 5.31 -15.40 1.88
C ALA A 54 5.67 -14.01 2.35
N PRO A 55 4.70 -13.21 2.78
CA PRO A 55 3.25 -13.45 2.79
C PRO A 55 2.67 -13.56 1.39
N LYS A 56 1.44 -14.02 1.30
CA LYS A 56 0.82 -14.31 0.01
C LYS A 56 0.49 -13.07 -0.81
N TYR A 57 0.04 -12.00 -0.15
CA TYR A 57 -0.42 -10.82 -0.85
C TYR A 57 0.50 -9.63 -0.65
N LEU A 58 0.74 -8.89 -1.73
CA LEU A 58 1.58 -7.69 -1.73
C LEU A 58 0.83 -6.57 -2.41
N ALA A 59 0.78 -5.42 -1.77
CA ALA A 59 0.29 -4.21 -2.41
C ALA A 59 1.48 -3.25 -2.48
N LEU A 60 1.70 -2.66 -3.64
CA LEU A 60 2.81 -1.78 -3.87
C LEU A 60 2.28 -0.44 -4.36
N TYR A 61 2.57 0.61 -3.63
CA TYR A 61 2.14 1.95 -3.98
C TYR A 61 3.37 2.78 -4.31
N GLU A 62 3.33 3.44 -5.47
CA GLU A 62 4.39 4.38 -5.81
C GLU A 62 3.98 5.75 -5.33
N LEU A 63 4.88 6.43 -4.65
CA LEU A 63 4.61 7.73 -4.05
C LEU A 63 5.52 8.77 -4.65
N GLU A 64 5.01 10.00 -4.74
CA GLU A 64 5.79 11.11 -5.21
C GLU A 64 7.02 11.34 -4.33
N SER A 65 6.85 11.16 -3.03
CA SER A 65 7.94 11.28 -2.06
C SER A 65 7.50 10.60 -0.76
N PRO A 66 8.42 10.33 0.15
CA PRO A 66 8.04 9.73 1.44
C PRO A 66 7.14 10.65 2.26
N GLU A 67 7.24 11.97 2.04
CA GLU A 67 6.45 12.93 2.80
C GLU A 67 4.95 12.80 2.57
N VAL A 68 4.56 12.13 1.47
CA VAL A 68 3.15 11.88 1.23
C VAL A 68 2.53 11.15 2.41
N LEU A 69 3.29 10.28 3.06
CA LEU A 69 2.80 9.50 4.20
C LEU A 69 2.70 10.33 5.47
N GLU A 70 3.17 11.57 5.43
CA GLU A 70 3.05 12.48 6.56
C GLU A 70 1.93 13.49 6.34
N SER A 71 1.24 13.41 5.19
CA SER A 71 0.18 14.36 4.89
C SER A 71 -1.02 14.13 5.79
N ASP A 72 -1.79 15.18 5.99
CA ASP A 72 -3.00 15.09 6.79
C ASP A 72 -4.00 14.12 6.18
N THR A 73 -4.10 14.11 4.85
CA THR A 73 -5.02 13.22 4.17
C THR A 73 -4.66 11.76 4.41
N TYR A 74 -3.38 11.41 4.27
CA TYR A 74 -2.98 10.03 4.50
C TYR A 74 -3.21 9.63 5.97
N ARG A 75 -2.85 10.53 6.89
CA ARG A 75 -3.02 10.23 8.31
C ARG A 75 -4.48 10.04 8.69
N TYR A 76 -5.37 10.80 8.07
CA TYR A 76 -6.79 10.63 8.33
C TYR A 76 -7.24 9.23 7.92
N TRP A 77 -6.94 8.80 6.69
CA TRP A 77 -7.38 7.50 6.21
C TRP A 77 -6.66 6.34 6.88
N TYR A 78 -5.45 6.60 7.36
CA TYR A 78 -4.71 5.56 8.08
C TYR A 78 -5.23 5.42 9.52
N GLY A 79 -5.85 6.43 10.06
CA GLY A 79 -6.31 6.48 11.44
C GLY A 79 -7.82 6.56 11.56
N GLU A 80 -8.31 7.73 11.95
CA GLU A 80 -9.73 7.86 12.30
C GLU A 80 -10.67 7.75 11.12
N GLY A 81 -10.19 7.93 9.91
CA GLY A 81 -11.03 7.77 8.73
C GLY A 81 -11.25 6.32 8.30
N ARG A 82 -10.62 5.38 8.99
CA ARG A 82 -10.80 3.97 8.63
C ARG A 82 -12.24 3.55 8.76
N THR A 83 -12.73 2.84 7.73
CA THR A 83 -14.09 2.34 7.75
C THR A 83 -14.16 1.08 8.59
N GLU A 84 -15.36 0.65 8.88
CA GLU A 84 -15.55 -0.60 9.58
C GLU A 84 -15.06 -1.77 8.74
N TRP A 85 -15.23 -1.69 7.43
CA TRP A 85 -14.74 -2.74 6.53
C TRP A 85 -13.23 -2.86 6.68
N THR A 86 -12.52 -1.73 6.64
CA THR A 86 -11.06 -1.74 6.83
C THR A 86 -10.68 -2.37 8.15
N ARG A 87 -11.39 -2.02 9.24
CA ARG A 87 -11.07 -2.59 10.53
C ARG A 87 -11.26 -4.09 10.55
N ARG A 88 -12.34 -4.55 9.96
CA ARG A 88 -12.63 -5.99 9.90
C ARG A 88 -11.56 -6.74 9.13
N ILE A 89 -11.15 -6.17 7.98
CA ILE A 89 -10.12 -6.80 7.16
C ILE A 89 -8.80 -6.89 7.93
N LEU A 90 -8.40 -5.81 8.56
CA LEU A 90 -7.12 -5.79 9.26
C LEU A 90 -7.10 -6.70 10.48
N GLU A 91 -8.24 -6.88 11.11
CA GLU A 91 -8.33 -7.82 12.23
C GLU A 91 -8.09 -9.25 11.80
N ARG A 92 -8.38 -9.56 10.55
CA ARG A 92 -8.23 -10.91 10.02
C ARG A 92 -6.91 -11.11 9.30
N ALA A 93 -6.13 -10.05 9.15
CA ALA A 93 -4.85 -10.16 8.46
C ALA A 93 -3.81 -10.75 9.37
N ALA A 94 -2.92 -11.54 8.79
CA ALA A 94 -1.82 -12.15 9.52
C ALA A 94 -0.52 -11.82 8.82
N ASN A 95 0.58 -11.87 9.59
CA ASN A 95 1.92 -11.68 9.04
C ASN A 95 2.06 -10.35 8.31
N TYR A 96 1.51 -9.31 8.91
CA TYR A 96 1.47 -7.99 8.30
C TYR A 96 2.88 -7.38 8.25
N VAL A 97 3.26 -6.92 7.05
CA VAL A 97 4.54 -6.25 6.85
C VAL A 97 4.26 -4.94 6.15
N ARG A 98 4.83 -3.87 6.65
CA ARG A 98 4.67 -2.56 6.03
C ARG A 98 6.05 -1.91 5.98
N ASN A 99 6.52 -1.61 4.78
CA ASN A 99 7.82 -1.00 4.58
C ASN A 99 7.71 0.22 3.68
N VAL A 100 8.56 1.17 3.91
CA VAL A 100 8.65 2.35 3.07
C VAL A 100 10.06 2.40 2.52
N TYR A 101 10.18 2.56 1.21
CA TYR A 101 11.48 2.61 0.55
C TYR A 101 11.60 3.92 -0.22
N VAL A 102 12.81 4.45 -0.30
CA VAL A 102 13.05 5.61 -1.13
C VAL A 102 13.97 5.17 -2.25
N GLU A 103 13.73 5.70 -3.43
CA GLU A 103 14.53 5.34 -4.60
C GLU A 103 15.95 5.89 -4.46
N ILE A 104 16.94 5.05 -4.63
CA ILE A 104 18.33 5.49 -4.54
C ILE A 104 19.03 5.45 -5.88
N LEU A 105 18.41 4.79 -6.87
CA LEU A 105 18.99 4.71 -8.19
C LEU A 105 17.86 4.67 -9.19
N PRO A 106 17.64 5.73 -9.93
CA PRO A 106 16.52 5.76 -10.88
C PRO A 106 16.71 4.72 -11.96
N GLY A 107 15.63 4.11 -12.34
CA GLY A 107 15.66 3.10 -13.39
C GLY A 107 16.18 3.68 -14.67
N GLY A 108 17.02 2.91 -15.35
CA GLY A 108 17.61 3.36 -16.59
C GLY A 108 18.67 4.38 -16.37
N GLY A 109 18.95 4.75 -15.19
CA GLY A 109 19.77 5.86 -14.89
C GLY A 109 21.21 5.49 -14.79
N ASP A 110 21.53 4.44 -14.85
CA ASP A 110 22.84 4.16 -14.81
C ASP A 110 23.15 2.99 -14.39
#